data_79f0d7116770d9930ef4b7f232582333
#
_entry.id   79f0d7116770d9930ef4b7f232582333
#
_cell.length_a   1.000
_cell.length_b   1.000
_cell.length_c   1.000
_cell.angle_alpha   90.00
_cell.angle_beta   90.00
_cell.angle_gamma   90.00
#
_symmetry.space_group_name_H-M   'P 1'
#
loop_
_entity.id
_entity.type
_entity.pdbx_description
1 polymer ?
#
loop_
_entity_poly.entity_id
_entity_poly.type
_entity_poly.pdbx_seq_one_letter_code
_entity_poly.pdbx_strand_id
1 'polypeptide(L)'
;MLPLLIGWLADKYDKRKLMILLTIIAIFVLFLIPVFFHLPMLRFLLLFLLGGVTMGFYVLGLTMLGEQFKGQILVSANASFIFFLSIGEILGPPIIGRAMDLFGNSAFGWAMGVISLLFLSVFYFTRSLISRKQSESL
;
A
#
# COMPACT_ATOMS: atom_id res chain seq x y z
N MET A 1 12.44 -11.43 5.71
CA MET A 1 13.66 -10.65 5.43
C MET A 1 13.38 -9.32 4.73
N LEU A 2 12.46 -9.24 3.75
CA LEU A 2 12.06 -7.97 3.11
C LEU A 2 11.61 -6.86 4.06
N PRO A 3 10.77 -7.11 5.11
CA PRO A 3 10.37 -6.06 6.06
C PRO A 3 11.51 -5.42 6.83
N LEU A 4 12.56 -6.19 7.14
CA LEU A 4 13.76 -5.66 7.82
C LEU A 4 14.57 -4.72 6.93
N LEU A 5 14.69 -5.04 5.63
CA LEU A 5 15.31 -4.17 4.65
C LEU A 5 14.54 -2.85 4.47
N ILE A 6 13.21 -2.93 4.45
CA ILE A 6 12.33 -1.76 4.33
C ILE A 6 12.42 -0.90 5.59
N GLY A 7 12.48 -1.49 6.80
CA GLY A 7 12.70 -0.77 8.04
C GLY A 7 14.04 -0.01 8.04
N TRP A 8 15.12 -0.67 7.65
CA TRP A 8 16.44 -0.04 7.52
C TRP A 8 16.48 1.07 6.45
N LEU A 9 15.78 0.86 5.31
CA LEU A 9 15.62 1.89 4.29
C LEU A 9 14.80 3.08 4.80
N ALA A 10 13.77 2.84 5.61
CA ALA A 10 12.92 3.86 6.21
C ALA A 10 13.67 4.77 7.19
N ASP A 11 14.74 4.27 7.82
CA ASP A 11 15.60 5.07 8.68
C ASP A 11 16.57 5.96 7.89
N LYS A 12 16.92 5.55 6.66
CA LYS A 12 17.91 6.23 5.83
C LYS A 12 17.33 7.19 4.81
N TYR A 13 16.08 6.94 4.36
CA TYR A 13 15.42 7.71 3.32
C TYR A 13 14.10 8.32 3.83
N ASP A 14 13.65 9.35 3.14
CA ASP A 14 12.34 9.97 3.38
C ASP A 14 11.22 8.91 3.21
N LYS A 15 10.54 8.58 4.32
CA LYS A 15 9.49 7.56 4.39
C LYS A 15 8.37 7.78 3.39
N ARG A 16 8.07 9.07 3.11
CA ARG A 16 7.06 9.43 2.12
C ARG A 16 7.47 9.07 0.69
N LYS A 17 8.75 9.28 0.35
CA LYS A 17 9.30 8.89 -0.95
C LYS A 17 9.32 7.37 -1.10
N LEU A 18 9.69 6.69 -0.02
CA LEU A 18 9.68 5.23 0.02
C LEU A 18 8.27 4.65 -0.14
N MET A 19 7.25 5.28 0.46
CA MET A 19 5.85 4.89 0.30
C MET A 19 5.37 5.03 -1.15
N ILE A 20 5.73 6.13 -1.82
CA ILE A 20 5.43 6.32 -3.25
C ILE A 20 6.14 5.27 -4.10
N LEU A 21 7.42 5.00 -3.82
CA LEU A 21 8.19 3.98 -4.54
C LEU A 21 7.55 2.59 -4.41
N LEU A 22 7.16 2.19 -3.19
CA LEU A 22 6.47 0.93 -2.96
C LEU A 22 5.13 0.87 -3.68
N THR A 23 4.37 1.98 -3.73
CA THR A 23 3.12 2.05 -4.47
C THR A 23 3.34 1.85 -5.97
N ILE A 24 4.35 2.49 -6.55
CA ILE A 24 4.70 2.31 -7.96
C ILE A 24 5.08 0.85 -8.26
N ILE A 25 5.90 0.24 -7.39
CA ILE A 25 6.28 -1.17 -7.52
C ILE A 25 5.04 -2.06 -7.42
N ALA A 26 4.14 -1.81 -6.46
CA ALA A 26 2.90 -2.56 -6.32
C ALA A 26 2.03 -2.50 -7.59
N ILE A 27 1.83 -1.29 -8.14
CA ILE A 27 1.06 -1.09 -9.37
C ILE A 27 1.69 -1.88 -10.50
N PHE A 28 3.01 -1.77 -10.69
CA PHE A 28 3.72 -2.47 -11.75
C PHE A 28 3.57 -3.99 -11.63
N VAL A 29 3.77 -4.54 -10.43
CA VAL A 29 3.61 -5.97 -10.16
C VAL A 29 2.17 -6.42 -10.41
N LEU A 30 1.17 -5.65 -9.98
CA LEU A 30 -0.25 -5.98 -10.17
C LEU A 30 -0.65 -6.03 -11.64
N PHE A 31 -0.11 -5.13 -12.49
CA PHE A 31 -0.35 -5.17 -13.93
C PHE A 31 0.40 -6.32 -14.64
N LEU A 32 1.53 -6.78 -14.08
CA LEU A 32 2.25 -7.93 -14.61
C LEU A 32 1.57 -9.27 -14.33
N ILE A 33 0.87 -9.40 -13.20
CA ILE A 33 0.22 -10.65 -12.80
C ILE A 33 -0.72 -11.20 -13.90
N PRO A 34 -1.66 -10.43 -14.49
CA PRO A 34 -2.54 -10.93 -15.53
C PRO A 34 -1.79 -11.35 -16.79
N VAL A 35 -0.72 -10.63 -17.15
CA VAL A 35 0.10 -10.91 -18.36
C VAL A 35 0.83 -12.24 -18.23
N PHE A 36 1.41 -12.49 -17.05
CA PHE A 36 2.21 -13.70 -16.79
C PHE A 36 1.43 -14.80 -16.05
N PHE A 37 0.10 -14.73 -16.07
CA PHE A 37 -0.74 -15.69 -15.38
C PHE A 37 -0.51 -17.13 -15.78
N HIS A 38 -0.10 -17.37 -17.05
CA HIS A 38 0.17 -18.69 -17.61
C HIS A 38 1.50 -19.32 -17.14
N LEU A 39 2.40 -18.52 -16.55
CA LEU A 39 3.70 -18.99 -16.07
C LEU A 39 3.67 -19.15 -14.54
N PRO A 40 3.47 -20.37 -13.99
CA PRO A 40 3.24 -20.55 -12.56
C PRO A 40 4.40 -20.04 -11.69
N MET A 41 5.63 -20.30 -12.10
CA MET A 41 6.81 -19.88 -11.33
C MET A 41 6.93 -18.35 -11.25
N LEU A 42 6.66 -17.63 -12.34
CA LEU A 42 6.72 -16.17 -12.38
C LEU A 42 5.55 -15.55 -11.60
N ARG A 43 4.37 -16.15 -11.70
CA ARG A 43 3.21 -15.75 -10.89
C ARG A 43 3.50 -15.83 -9.40
N PHE A 44 4.07 -16.93 -8.90
CA PHE A 44 4.45 -17.07 -7.50
C PHE A 44 5.49 -16.03 -7.09
N LEU A 45 6.48 -15.74 -7.93
CA LEU A 45 7.46 -14.70 -7.67
C LEU A 45 6.80 -13.31 -7.55
N LEU A 46 5.90 -12.97 -8.47
CA LEU A 46 5.17 -11.70 -8.45
C LEU A 46 4.29 -11.57 -7.20
N LEU A 47 3.57 -12.62 -6.81
CA LEU A 47 2.78 -12.64 -5.58
C LEU A 47 3.65 -12.52 -4.33
N PHE A 48 4.82 -13.15 -4.31
CA PHE A 48 5.79 -13.03 -3.23
C PHE A 48 6.31 -11.57 -3.10
N LEU A 49 6.64 -10.93 -4.22
CA LEU A 49 7.04 -9.53 -4.25
C LEU A 49 5.91 -8.62 -3.77
N LEU A 50 4.68 -8.86 -4.22
CA LEU A 50 3.51 -8.10 -3.80
C LEU A 50 3.29 -8.21 -2.29
N GLY A 51 3.39 -9.42 -1.71
CA GLY A 51 3.32 -9.63 -0.27
C GLY A 51 4.40 -8.87 0.50
N GLY A 52 5.63 -8.85 -0.02
CA GLY A 52 6.72 -8.06 0.56
C GLY A 52 6.45 -6.55 0.54
N VAL A 53 5.92 -6.04 -0.56
CA VAL A 53 5.53 -4.62 -0.69
C VAL A 53 4.40 -4.27 0.27
N THR A 54 3.38 -5.13 0.39
CA THR A 54 2.25 -4.94 1.32
C THR A 54 2.72 -4.87 2.77
N MET A 55 3.61 -5.76 3.18
CA MET A 55 4.25 -5.68 4.50
C MET A 55 5.07 -4.40 4.69
N GLY A 56 5.69 -3.90 3.61
CA GLY A 56 6.38 -2.61 3.60
C GLY A 56 5.47 -1.44 3.92
N PHE A 57 4.27 -1.40 3.36
CA PHE A 57 3.27 -0.37 3.70
C PHE A 57 2.89 -0.39 5.17
N TYR A 58 2.69 -1.58 5.74
CA TYR A 58 2.38 -1.73 7.16
C TYR A 58 3.50 -1.16 8.05
N VAL A 59 4.75 -1.55 7.78
CA VAL A 59 5.92 -1.08 8.54
C VAL A 59 6.07 0.43 8.42
N LEU A 60 5.97 1.00 7.21
CA LEU A 60 6.07 2.45 6.99
C LEU A 60 4.93 3.20 7.66
N GLY A 61 3.70 2.68 7.59
CA GLY A 61 2.53 3.27 8.25
C GLY A 61 2.73 3.39 9.76
N LEU A 62 3.15 2.30 10.42
CA LEU A 62 3.45 2.30 11.86
C LEU A 62 4.60 3.23 12.24
N THR A 63 5.66 3.26 11.43
CA THR A 63 6.82 4.13 11.70
C THR A 63 6.42 5.61 11.60
N MET A 64 5.63 5.97 10.59
CA MET A 64 5.13 7.34 10.43
C MET A 64 4.21 7.76 11.58
N LEU A 65 3.36 6.86 12.07
CA LEU A 65 2.52 7.11 13.26
C LEU A 65 3.38 7.36 14.50
N GLY A 66 4.41 6.52 14.72
CA GLY A 66 5.32 6.66 15.86
C GLY A 66 6.14 7.94 15.87
N GLU A 67 6.38 8.54 14.70
CA GLU A 67 7.06 9.83 14.59
C GLU A 67 6.14 11.02 14.85
N GLN A 68 4.87 10.93 14.43
CA GLN A 68 3.92 12.02 14.52
C GLN A 68 3.22 12.11 15.89
N PHE A 69 3.01 10.97 16.54
CA PHE A 69 2.22 10.90 17.78
C PHE A 69 3.06 10.28 18.90
N LYS A 70 2.77 10.69 20.14
CA LYS A 70 3.41 10.17 21.35
C LYS A 70 2.38 9.85 22.42
N GLY A 71 2.75 8.97 23.36
CA GLY A 71 1.92 8.63 24.51
C GLY A 71 0.55 8.06 24.11
N GLN A 72 -0.50 8.51 24.77
CA GLN A 72 -1.85 7.97 24.61
C GLN A 72 -2.44 8.24 23.22
N ILE A 73 -2.05 9.34 22.57
CA ILE A 73 -2.47 9.66 21.20
C ILE A 73 -1.92 8.66 20.20
N LEU A 74 -0.67 8.22 20.38
CA LEU A 74 -0.07 7.19 19.53
C LEU A 74 -0.83 5.85 19.65
N VAL A 75 -1.24 5.47 20.86
CA VAL A 75 -2.02 4.24 21.07
C VAL A 75 -3.35 4.30 20.32
N SER A 76 -4.07 5.44 20.43
CA SER A 76 -5.35 5.63 19.73
C SER A 76 -5.17 5.67 18.21
N ALA A 77 -4.14 6.35 17.72
CA ALA A 77 -3.84 6.42 16.29
C ALA A 77 -3.48 5.02 15.72
N ASN A 78 -2.69 4.24 16.45
CA ASN A 78 -2.33 2.89 16.08
C ASN A 78 -3.56 1.95 16.08
N ALA A 79 -4.43 2.05 17.09
CA ALA A 79 -5.68 1.29 17.13
C ALA A 79 -6.59 1.62 15.94
N SER A 80 -6.72 2.90 15.59
CA SER A 80 -7.47 3.34 14.42
C SER A 80 -6.87 2.81 13.12
N PHE A 81 -5.55 2.84 12.98
CA PHE A 81 -4.85 2.31 11.81
C PHE A 81 -5.11 0.81 11.63
N ILE A 82 -4.97 0.02 12.70
CA ILE A 82 -5.24 -1.43 12.68
C ILE A 82 -6.72 -1.69 12.38
N PHE A 83 -7.64 -0.92 12.95
CA PHE A 83 -9.07 -1.05 12.70
C PHE A 83 -9.42 -0.87 11.21
N PHE A 84 -8.94 0.20 10.56
CA PHE A 84 -9.17 0.40 9.14
C PHE A 84 -8.48 -0.63 8.26
N LEU A 85 -7.28 -1.08 8.65
CA LEU A 85 -6.58 -2.17 7.96
C LEU A 85 -7.41 -3.45 8.00
N SER A 86 -7.93 -3.83 9.17
CA SER A 86 -8.75 -5.03 9.35
C SER A 86 -10.06 -4.97 8.54
N ILE A 87 -10.70 -3.79 8.44
CA ILE A 87 -11.85 -3.61 7.55
C ILE A 87 -11.46 -3.91 6.09
N GLY A 88 -10.31 -3.39 5.65
CA GLY A 88 -9.80 -3.66 4.30
C GLY A 88 -9.50 -5.14 4.06
N GLU A 89 -8.93 -5.84 5.05
CA GLU A 89 -8.64 -7.28 4.99
C GLU A 89 -9.90 -8.14 4.96
N ILE A 90 -10.96 -7.75 5.68
CA ILE A 90 -12.23 -8.47 5.69
C ILE A 90 -13.02 -8.24 4.39
N LEU A 91 -13.09 -7.00 3.90
CA LEU A 91 -13.88 -6.64 2.73
C LEU A 91 -13.15 -6.90 1.40
N GLY A 92 -11.82 -6.84 1.40
CA GLY A 92 -11.00 -6.99 0.20
C GLY A 92 -11.24 -8.32 -0.53
N PRO A 93 -11.05 -9.48 0.11
CA PRO A 93 -11.20 -10.77 -0.54
C PRO A 93 -12.58 -11.02 -1.15
N PRO A 94 -13.72 -10.74 -0.48
CA PRO A 94 -15.04 -10.88 -1.09
C PRO A 94 -15.27 -9.99 -2.32
N ILE A 95 -14.79 -8.73 -2.27
CA ILE A 95 -14.92 -7.79 -3.40
C ILE A 95 -14.13 -8.28 -4.61
N ILE A 96 -12.89 -8.68 -4.37
CA ILE A 96 -12.00 -9.19 -5.42
C ILE A 96 -12.48 -10.54 -5.94
N GLY A 97 -12.95 -11.44 -5.06
CA GLY A 97 -13.54 -12.71 -5.45
C GLY A 97 -14.73 -12.52 -6.39
N ARG A 98 -15.63 -11.60 -6.05
CA ARG A 98 -16.77 -11.28 -6.91
C ARG A 98 -16.35 -10.69 -8.27
N ALA A 99 -15.34 -9.85 -8.29
CA ALA A 99 -14.78 -9.34 -9.54
C ALA A 99 -14.17 -10.47 -10.40
N MET A 100 -13.51 -11.43 -9.79
CA MET A 100 -12.97 -12.61 -10.49
C MET A 100 -14.07 -13.54 -11.03
N ASP A 101 -15.16 -13.70 -10.31
CA ASP A 101 -16.32 -14.48 -10.76
C ASP A 101 -16.99 -13.86 -11.99
N LEU A 102 -17.04 -12.52 -12.06
CA LEU A 102 -17.70 -11.79 -13.16
C LEU A 102 -16.81 -11.59 -14.39
N PHE A 103 -15.52 -11.34 -14.18
CA PHE A 103 -14.58 -10.92 -15.22
C PHE A 103 -13.42 -11.89 -15.43
N GLY A 104 -13.42 -13.04 -14.73
CA GLY A 104 -12.35 -14.04 -14.80
C GLY A 104 -11.13 -13.72 -13.94
N ASN A 105 -10.17 -14.65 -13.95
CA ASN A 105 -9.00 -14.60 -13.06
C ASN A 105 -8.09 -13.37 -13.25
N SER A 106 -8.09 -12.79 -14.44
CA SER A 106 -7.33 -11.56 -14.74
C SER A 106 -7.87 -10.33 -14.00
N ALA A 107 -9.12 -10.37 -13.53
CA ALA A 107 -9.76 -9.29 -12.79
C ALA A 107 -9.04 -8.99 -11.47
N PHE A 108 -8.36 -9.96 -10.86
CA PHE A 108 -7.54 -9.75 -9.67
C PHE A 108 -6.52 -8.63 -9.87
N GLY A 109 -5.68 -8.74 -10.90
CA GLY A 109 -4.63 -7.75 -11.17
C GLY A 109 -5.20 -6.38 -11.52
N TRP A 110 -6.24 -6.34 -12.37
CA TRP A 110 -6.87 -5.09 -12.79
C TRP A 110 -7.58 -4.37 -11.64
N ALA A 111 -8.37 -5.09 -10.83
CA ALA A 111 -9.09 -4.51 -9.70
C ALA A 111 -8.12 -3.95 -8.65
N MET A 112 -7.11 -4.72 -8.27
CA MET A 112 -6.08 -4.27 -7.33
C MET A 112 -5.23 -3.14 -7.89
N GLY A 113 -4.93 -3.16 -9.19
CA GLY A 113 -4.24 -2.09 -9.88
C GLY A 113 -5.01 -0.77 -9.83
N VAL A 114 -6.31 -0.80 -10.11
CA VAL A 114 -7.20 0.38 -10.01
C VAL A 114 -7.27 0.92 -8.59
N ILE A 115 -7.42 0.07 -7.58
CA ILE A 115 -7.41 0.47 -6.16
C ILE A 115 -6.09 1.14 -5.80
N SER A 116 -4.96 0.60 -6.26
CA SER A 116 -3.63 1.17 -6.01
C SER A 116 -3.44 2.53 -6.69
N LEU A 117 -3.98 2.72 -7.90
CA LEU A 117 -3.99 4.02 -8.59
C LEU A 117 -4.85 5.05 -7.86
N LEU A 118 -6.02 4.65 -7.36
CA LEU A 118 -6.87 5.52 -6.54
C LEU A 118 -6.14 5.94 -5.26
N PHE A 119 -5.48 5.01 -4.58
CA PHE A 119 -4.68 5.31 -3.40
C PHE A 119 -3.58 6.34 -3.72
N LEU A 120 -2.84 6.14 -4.80
CA LEU A 120 -1.78 7.06 -5.23
C LEU A 120 -2.35 8.45 -5.53
N SER A 121 -3.50 8.53 -6.21
CA SER A 121 -4.19 9.77 -6.54
C SER A 121 -4.62 10.53 -5.29
N VAL A 122 -5.24 9.86 -4.33
CA VAL A 122 -5.66 10.44 -3.04
C VAL A 122 -4.44 10.92 -2.25
N PHE A 123 -3.38 10.11 -2.19
CA PHE A 123 -2.14 10.46 -1.50
C PHE A 123 -1.51 11.74 -2.10
N TYR A 124 -1.45 11.83 -3.42
CA TYR A 124 -0.89 13.00 -4.11
C TYR A 124 -1.75 14.26 -3.90
N PHE A 125 -3.08 14.11 -3.98
CA PHE A 125 -4.03 15.21 -3.78
C PHE A 125 -3.96 15.76 -2.34
N THR A 126 -3.94 14.89 -1.34
CA THR A 126 -3.81 15.27 0.07
C THR A 126 -2.50 16.01 0.33
N ARG A 127 -1.41 15.55 -0.28
CA ARG A 127 -0.11 16.22 -0.20
C ARG A 127 -0.15 17.64 -0.78
N SER A 128 -0.81 17.82 -1.92
CA SER A 128 -0.97 19.12 -2.58
C SER A 128 -1.73 20.12 -1.71
N LEU A 129 -2.78 19.67 -1.03
CA LEU A 129 -3.58 20.51 -0.12
C LEU A 129 -2.80 20.96 1.11
N ILE A 130 -2.01 20.06 1.72
CA ILE A 130 -1.20 20.39 2.91
C ILE A 130 -0.10 21.39 2.55
N SER A 131 0.55 21.22 1.40
CA SER A 131 1.60 22.13 0.92
C SER A 131 1.03 23.55 0.64
N ARG A 132 -0.17 23.67 0.13
CA ARG A 132 -0.83 24.97 -0.10
C ARG A 132 -1.14 25.69 1.20
N LYS A 133 -1.67 24.98 2.22
CA LYS A 133 -1.96 25.58 3.53
C LYS A 133 -0.72 26.09 4.26
N GLN A 134 0.43 25.45 4.11
CA GLN A 134 1.68 25.94 4.69
C GLN A 134 2.21 27.20 3.99
N SER A 135 1.94 27.36 2.71
CA SER A 135 2.31 28.56 1.93
C SER A 135 1.44 29.78 2.22
N GLU A 136 0.20 29.57 2.69
CA GLU A 136 -0.74 30.65 3.06
C GLU A 136 -0.56 31.15 4.50
N SER A 137 0.19 30.40 5.32
CA SER A 137 0.45 30.75 6.74
C SER A 137 1.80 31.44 6.99
N LEU A 138 2.58 31.72 5.94
CA LEU A 138 3.84 32.49 5.95
C LEU A 138 3.65 33.87 5.33
#